data_f1852029051c5bb0ce311f6545f95b86
#
_entry.id   f1852029051c5bb0ce311f6545f95b86
#
_cell.length_a   1.000
_cell.length_b   1.000
_cell.length_c   1.000
_cell.angle_alpha   90.00
_cell.angle_beta   90.00
_cell.angle_gamma   90.00
#
_symmetry.space_group_name_H-M   'P 1'
#
loop_
_entity.id
_entity.type
_entity.pdbx_description
1 polymer ?
#
loop_
_entity_poly.entity_id
_entity_poly.type
_entity_poly.pdbx_seq_one_letter_code
_entity_poly.pdbx_strand_id
1 'polypeptide(L)'
;IFAIATGIEEHNNYAVDFIEACAFIRDNLPYALTSGGVSNVSFSFRGNNPVREAIHSVFLFHAIKAGLTMGIVNAGQLEIYDEIPKELRDAVEDVVLNRSANGTEGLLELADKYKGDGSVKEAETEEWRSLPVDKRLEHALVKGITAFIVEDTEECRQQCKRPIEVIEGPLMSGMNVVGDLFGAGKMFLPQVVKSARVMKQAVAHLIPFIEAEKGDKPEAKGKILMATVKGDVHDIGKNIVGV
;
A
#
# COMPACT_ATOMS: atom_id res chain seq x y z
N ILE A 1 7.39 -15.82 2.57
CA ILE A 1 6.28 -15.06 3.17
C ILE A 1 6.06 -13.82 2.30
N PHE A 2 4.81 -13.48 2.07
CA PHE A 2 4.43 -12.30 1.28
C PHE A 2 4.20 -11.08 2.17
N ALA A 3 4.26 -9.89 1.56
CA ALA A 3 3.98 -8.65 2.26
C ALA A 3 2.48 -8.55 2.58
N ILE A 4 2.18 -8.06 3.78
CA ILE A 4 0.84 -7.69 4.23
C ILE A 4 0.71 -6.16 4.35
N ALA A 5 -0.46 -5.67 4.66
CA ALA A 5 -0.73 -4.23 4.78
C ALA A 5 -0.28 -3.43 3.55
N THR A 6 -0.48 -3.97 2.37
CA THR A 6 -0.11 -3.33 1.10
C THR A 6 -1.16 -2.32 0.63
N GLY A 7 -2.36 -2.35 1.22
CA GLY A 7 -3.55 -1.65 0.74
C GLY A 7 -4.31 -2.39 -0.37
N ILE A 8 -3.85 -3.60 -0.73
CA ILE A 8 -4.52 -4.52 -1.66
C ILE A 8 -5.20 -5.60 -0.81
N GLU A 9 -6.52 -5.74 -0.94
CA GLU A 9 -7.34 -6.58 -0.07
C GLU A 9 -6.94 -8.07 -0.13
N GLU A 10 -6.61 -8.58 -1.32
CA GLU A 10 -6.17 -9.96 -1.53
C GLU A 10 -4.90 -10.33 -0.75
N HIS A 11 -4.11 -9.32 -0.34
CA HIS A 11 -2.87 -9.56 0.41
C HIS A 11 -3.07 -9.63 1.94
N ASN A 12 -4.24 -9.23 2.43
CA ASN A 12 -4.46 -9.10 3.87
C ASN A 12 -4.33 -10.43 4.62
N ASN A 13 -4.63 -11.56 3.97
CA ASN A 13 -4.62 -12.87 4.61
C ASN A 13 -3.30 -13.63 4.50
N TYR A 14 -2.31 -13.14 3.75
CA TYR A 14 -1.09 -13.91 3.47
C TYR A 14 -0.29 -14.34 4.71
N ALA A 15 -0.29 -13.55 5.78
CA ALA A 15 0.37 -13.93 7.03
C ALA A 15 -0.41 -15.05 7.75
N VAL A 16 -1.73 -14.96 7.79
CA VAL A 16 -2.61 -15.99 8.36
C VAL A 16 -2.46 -17.30 7.59
N ASP A 17 -2.54 -17.26 6.26
CA ASP A 17 -2.38 -18.43 5.41
C ASP A 17 -1.04 -19.15 5.66
N PHE A 18 0.04 -18.38 5.84
CA PHE A 18 1.35 -18.95 6.17
C PHE A 18 1.37 -19.59 7.56
N ILE A 19 0.78 -18.94 8.56
CA ILE A 19 0.68 -19.46 9.94
C ILE A 19 -0.14 -20.77 9.95
N GLU A 20 -1.28 -20.79 9.27
CA GLU A 20 -2.12 -21.97 9.14
C GLU A 20 -1.42 -23.12 8.38
N ALA A 21 -0.67 -22.79 7.32
CA ALA A 21 0.14 -23.75 6.60
C ALA A 21 1.21 -24.39 7.50
N CYS A 22 1.87 -23.62 8.38
CA CYS A 22 2.82 -24.15 9.36
C CYS A 22 2.14 -25.14 10.31
N ALA A 23 0.95 -24.81 10.82
CA ALA A 23 0.16 -25.71 11.69
C ALA A 23 -0.24 -26.98 10.94
N PHE A 24 -0.73 -26.86 9.72
CA PHE A 24 -1.11 -28.03 8.90
C PHE A 24 0.08 -28.95 8.65
N ILE A 25 1.26 -28.41 8.30
CA ILE A 25 2.47 -29.20 8.05
C ILE A 25 2.90 -29.93 9.33
N ARG A 26 2.94 -29.24 10.46
CA ARG A 26 3.28 -29.83 11.76
C ARG A 26 2.37 -31.02 12.09
N ASP A 27 1.06 -30.86 11.89
CA ASP A 27 0.07 -31.83 12.35
C ASP A 27 -0.13 -33.00 11.38
N ASN A 28 0.15 -32.83 10.08
CA ASN A 28 -0.16 -33.80 9.04
C ASN A 28 1.04 -34.41 8.32
N LEU A 29 2.23 -33.78 8.41
CA LEU A 29 3.43 -34.21 7.68
C LEU A 29 4.57 -34.53 8.67
N PRO A 30 4.61 -35.74 9.22
CA PRO A 30 5.65 -36.15 10.18
C PRO A 30 7.05 -35.90 9.60
N TYR A 31 7.93 -35.33 10.44
CA TYR A 31 9.33 -35.02 10.11
C TYR A 31 9.54 -33.88 9.10
N ALA A 32 8.50 -33.27 8.55
CA ALA A 32 8.64 -32.07 7.73
C ALA A 32 8.93 -30.85 8.63
N LEU A 33 9.93 -30.08 8.23
CA LEU A 33 10.29 -28.82 8.89
C LEU A 33 9.90 -27.65 7.98
N THR A 34 9.60 -26.50 8.59
CA THR A 34 9.20 -25.30 7.87
C THR A 34 10.25 -24.22 7.99
N SER A 35 10.48 -23.48 6.88
CA SER A 35 11.38 -22.33 6.86
C SER A 35 10.68 -21.17 6.16
N GLY A 36 10.85 -19.95 6.69
CA GLY A 36 10.23 -18.75 6.11
C GLY A 36 11.15 -17.54 6.11
N GLY A 37 11.19 -16.82 4.98
CA GLY A 37 11.80 -15.51 4.89
C GLY A 37 10.88 -14.45 5.51
N VAL A 38 11.21 -13.96 6.70
CA VAL A 38 10.31 -13.12 7.53
C VAL A 38 10.28 -11.67 7.06
N SER A 39 11.40 -11.13 6.59
CA SER A 39 11.53 -9.69 6.31
C SER A 39 10.52 -9.14 5.30
N ASN A 40 10.04 -9.97 4.37
CA ASN A 40 9.05 -9.55 3.38
C ASN A 40 7.68 -9.22 3.98
N VAL A 41 7.29 -9.83 5.10
CA VAL A 41 5.97 -9.59 5.72
C VAL A 41 5.76 -8.11 6.02
N SER A 42 6.82 -7.39 6.37
CA SER A 42 6.82 -5.97 6.73
C SER A 42 7.22 -5.02 5.59
N PHE A 43 7.30 -5.51 4.35
CA PHE A 43 7.77 -4.72 3.20
C PHE A 43 7.00 -3.42 3.01
N SER A 44 5.69 -3.43 3.30
CA SER A 44 4.81 -2.27 3.18
C SER A 44 5.25 -1.07 4.03
N PHE A 45 6.02 -1.32 5.11
CA PHE A 45 6.54 -0.29 6.02
C PHE A 45 8.06 -0.09 5.85
N ARG A 46 8.61 -0.37 4.67
CA ARG A 46 10.02 -0.12 4.38
C ARG A 46 10.37 1.34 4.67
N GLY A 47 11.44 1.55 5.46
CA GLY A 47 11.86 2.88 5.93
C GLY A 47 11.39 3.22 7.36
N ASN A 48 10.50 2.41 7.97
CA ASN A 48 10.10 2.55 9.38
C ASN A 48 10.54 1.30 10.16
N ASN A 49 11.77 1.30 10.69
CA ASN A 49 12.33 0.14 11.37
C ASN A 49 11.53 -0.28 12.61
N PRO A 50 11.11 0.62 13.53
CA PRO A 50 10.36 0.22 14.71
C PRO A 50 9.07 -0.56 14.37
N VAL A 51 8.30 -0.09 13.39
CA VAL A 51 7.08 -0.80 12.95
C VAL A 51 7.42 -2.13 12.29
N ARG A 52 8.49 -2.19 11.49
CA ARG A 52 8.93 -3.45 10.86
C ARG A 52 9.38 -4.48 11.87
N GLU A 53 10.14 -4.07 12.89
CA GLU A 53 10.62 -4.92 13.98
C GLU A 53 9.44 -5.49 14.78
N ALA A 54 8.44 -4.66 15.09
CA ALA A 54 7.19 -5.11 15.71
C ALA A 54 6.44 -6.13 14.83
N ILE A 55 6.31 -5.89 13.52
CA ILE A 55 5.65 -6.83 12.58
C ILE A 55 6.40 -8.17 12.54
N HIS A 56 7.75 -8.15 12.46
CA HIS A 56 8.55 -9.36 12.46
C HIS A 56 8.33 -10.18 13.75
N SER A 57 8.36 -9.51 14.88
CA SER A 57 8.27 -10.15 16.20
C SER A 57 6.89 -10.72 16.46
N VAL A 58 5.83 -9.98 16.15
CA VAL A 58 4.44 -10.46 16.27
C VAL A 58 4.19 -11.62 15.31
N PHE A 59 4.63 -11.51 14.05
CA PHE A 59 4.48 -12.60 13.09
C PHE A 59 5.20 -13.87 13.57
N LEU A 60 6.46 -13.77 14.00
CA LEU A 60 7.23 -14.90 14.50
C LEU A 60 6.61 -15.52 15.73
N PHE A 61 6.09 -14.70 16.66
CA PHE A 61 5.41 -15.20 17.86
C PHE A 61 4.26 -16.15 17.51
N HIS A 62 3.41 -15.78 16.55
CA HIS A 62 2.29 -16.61 16.12
C HIS A 62 2.74 -17.79 15.24
N ALA A 63 3.67 -17.56 14.32
CA ALA A 63 4.14 -18.60 13.39
C ALA A 63 4.91 -19.71 14.11
N ILE A 64 5.75 -19.38 15.10
CA ILE A 64 6.48 -20.37 15.92
C ILE A 64 5.50 -21.21 16.73
N LYS A 65 4.49 -20.60 17.34
CA LYS A 65 3.41 -21.35 18.06
C LYS A 65 2.66 -22.29 17.10
N ALA A 66 2.49 -21.90 15.85
CA ALA A 66 1.85 -22.73 14.84
C ALA A 66 2.76 -23.85 14.29
N GLY A 67 4.08 -23.79 14.50
CA GLY A 67 5.01 -24.86 14.07
C GLY A 67 6.08 -24.41 13.10
N LEU A 68 6.30 -23.11 12.90
CA LEU A 68 7.45 -22.63 12.15
C LEU A 68 8.75 -23.01 12.90
N THR A 69 9.65 -23.70 12.21
CA THR A 69 10.88 -24.24 12.80
C THR A 69 12.10 -23.38 12.52
N MET A 70 12.10 -22.61 11.44
CA MET A 70 13.22 -21.73 11.07
C MET A 70 12.70 -20.43 10.42
N GLY A 71 13.15 -19.28 10.93
CA GLY A 71 12.91 -17.96 10.34
C GLY A 71 14.20 -17.40 9.77
N ILE A 72 14.16 -16.93 8.51
CA ILE A 72 15.24 -16.17 7.91
C ILE A 72 14.93 -14.69 8.12
N VAL A 73 15.64 -14.05 9.05
CA VAL A 73 15.41 -12.67 9.45
C VAL A 73 16.71 -12.04 9.96
N ASN A 74 16.83 -10.72 9.89
CA ASN A 74 17.90 -10.02 10.58
C ASN A 74 17.62 -10.02 12.10
N ALA A 75 18.41 -10.75 12.86
CA ALA A 75 18.25 -10.88 14.32
C ALA A 75 18.31 -9.53 15.06
N GLY A 76 19.01 -8.53 14.51
CA GLY A 76 19.07 -7.17 15.04
C GLY A 76 17.81 -6.33 14.76
N GLN A 77 16.83 -6.90 14.04
CA GLN A 77 15.54 -6.26 13.72
C GLN A 77 14.37 -7.05 14.33
N LEU A 78 14.54 -7.51 15.55
CA LEU A 78 13.53 -8.20 16.34
C LEU A 78 13.40 -7.52 17.70
N GLU A 79 12.15 -7.33 18.12
CA GLU A 79 11.78 -6.90 19.45
C GLU A 79 11.33 -8.10 20.29
N ILE A 80 11.40 -7.98 21.60
CA ILE A 80 10.74 -8.94 22.50
C ILE A 80 9.24 -8.66 22.47
N TYR A 81 8.43 -9.66 22.11
CA TYR A 81 6.98 -9.51 21.91
C TYR A 81 6.28 -8.78 23.06
N ASP A 82 6.62 -9.10 24.32
CA ASP A 82 6.01 -8.49 25.50
C ASP A 82 6.50 -7.06 25.78
N GLU A 83 7.62 -6.66 25.21
CA GLU A 83 8.21 -5.31 25.35
C GLU A 83 7.72 -4.35 24.26
N ILE A 84 7.08 -4.85 23.19
CA ILE A 84 6.45 -4.00 22.19
C ILE A 84 5.36 -3.15 22.86
N PRO A 85 5.37 -1.81 22.67
CA PRO A 85 4.31 -0.97 23.21
C PRO A 85 2.93 -1.50 22.86
N LYS A 86 2.06 -1.62 23.86
CA LYS A 86 0.76 -2.31 23.70
C LYS A 86 -0.06 -1.78 22.53
N GLU A 87 -0.11 -0.45 22.33
CA GLU A 87 -0.84 0.17 21.24
C GLU A 87 -0.30 -0.28 19.87
N LEU A 88 1.02 -0.34 19.71
CA LEU A 88 1.67 -0.79 18.48
C LEU A 88 1.47 -2.30 18.28
N ARG A 89 1.63 -3.09 19.33
CA ARG A 89 1.46 -4.56 19.28
C ARG A 89 0.04 -4.93 18.86
N ASP A 90 -0.97 -4.33 19.47
CA ASP A 90 -2.38 -4.61 19.17
C ASP A 90 -2.69 -4.26 17.70
N ALA A 91 -2.24 -3.10 17.20
CA ALA A 91 -2.44 -2.71 15.81
C ALA A 91 -1.68 -3.61 14.82
N VAL A 92 -0.48 -4.05 15.18
CA VAL A 92 0.29 -5.02 14.37
C VAL A 92 -0.39 -6.40 14.37
N GLU A 93 -0.93 -6.86 15.51
CA GLU A 93 -1.70 -8.11 15.55
C GLU A 93 -2.95 -8.05 14.68
N ASP A 94 -3.67 -6.92 14.67
CA ASP A 94 -4.85 -6.74 13.83
C ASP A 94 -4.52 -6.91 12.34
N VAL A 95 -3.34 -6.47 11.92
CA VAL A 95 -2.85 -6.63 10.55
C VAL A 95 -2.31 -8.04 10.29
N VAL A 96 -1.45 -8.57 11.16
CA VAL A 96 -0.80 -9.88 10.98
C VAL A 96 -1.84 -11.01 11.01
N LEU A 97 -2.84 -10.90 11.86
CA LEU A 97 -3.90 -11.90 12.02
C LEU A 97 -5.19 -11.55 11.24
N ASN A 98 -5.15 -10.50 10.44
CA ASN A 98 -6.28 -10.03 9.64
C ASN A 98 -7.59 -9.92 10.45
N ARG A 99 -7.50 -9.35 11.67
CA ARG A 99 -8.65 -9.25 12.61
C ARG A 99 -9.58 -8.09 12.28
N SER A 100 -9.08 -7.07 11.56
CA SER A 100 -9.80 -5.84 11.29
C SER A 100 -9.71 -5.45 9.82
N ALA A 101 -10.84 -5.12 9.21
CA ALA A 101 -10.89 -4.60 7.84
C ALA A 101 -10.10 -3.29 7.68
N ASN A 102 -9.97 -2.50 8.76
CA ASN A 102 -9.25 -1.22 8.80
C ASN A 102 -7.87 -1.35 9.48
N GLY A 103 -7.34 -2.56 9.67
CA GLY A 103 -6.07 -2.78 10.37
C GLY A 103 -4.90 -2.05 9.72
N THR A 104 -4.84 -2.03 8.38
CA THR A 104 -3.79 -1.31 7.64
C THR A 104 -3.84 0.19 7.90
N GLU A 105 -5.02 0.79 7.91
CA GLU A 105 -5.22 2.21 8.21
C GLU A 105 -4.80 2.56 9.64
N GLY A 106 -5.24 1.77 10.62
CA GLY A 106 -4.88 1.96 12.02
C GLY A 106 -3.37 1.86 12.25
N LEU A 107 -2.71 0.88 11.61
CA LEU A 107 -1.26 0.76 11.71
C LEU A 107 -0.52 1.91 11.01
N LEU A 108 -1.04 2.43 9.90
CA LEU A 108 -0.48 3.60 9.22
C LEU A 108 -0.50 4.86 10.09
N GLU A 109 -1.61 5.11 10.79
CA GLU A 109 -1.74 6.25 11.71
C GLU A 109 -0.72 6.17 12.86
N LEU A 110 -0.51 4.96 13.38
CA LEU A 110 0.50 4.72 14.41
C LEU A 110 1.93 4.79 13.87
N ALA A 111 2.16 4.32 12.65
CA ALA A 111 3.49 4.30 12.04
C ALA A 111 4.13 5.69 11.97
N ASP A 112 3.33 6.73 11.78
CA ASP A 112 3.82 8.11 11.79
C ASP A 112 4.35 8.54 13.16
N LYS A 113 3.78 8.05 14.27
CA LYS A 113 4.25 8.32 15.64
C LYS A 113 5.60 7.65 15.93
N TYR A 114 5.89 6.53 15.27
CA TYR A 114 7.11 5.74 15.45
C TYR A 114 8.20 6.05 14.41
N LYS A 115 7.97 6.98 13.48
CA LYS A 115 9.04 7.58 12.69
C LYS A 115 9.84 8.49 13.61
N GLY A 116 11.10 8.21 13.81
CA GLY A 116 11.98 8.88 14.78
C GLY A 116 12.29 10.37 14.53
N ASP A 117 11.50 11.10 13.76
CA ASP A 117 11.65 12.54 13.48
C ASP A 117 10.59 13.44 14.15
N GLY A 118 9.71 12.88 14.99
CA GLY A 118 8.83 13.65 15.88
C GLY A 118 7.86 14.62 15.20
N SER A 119 7.60 14.49 13.91
CA SER A 119 6.61 15.33 13.24
C SER A 119 5.19 14.89 13.61
N VAL A 120 4.58 15.61 14.53
CA VAL A 120 3.15 15.54 14.83
C VAL A 120 2.40 16.04 13.61
N LYS A 121 1.53 15.20 13.00
CA LYS A 121 0.59 15.70 12.00
C LYS A 121 -0.31 16.75 12.65
N GLU A 122 -0.20 18.00 12.23
CA GLU A 122 -1.24 18.99 12.45
C GLU A 122 -2.53 18.47 11.78
N ALA A 123 -3.67 18.62 12.47
CA ALA A 123 -4.97 18.34 11.87
C ALA A 123 -5.06 19.12 10.56
N GLU A 124 -5.20 18.39 9.44
CA GLU A 124 -5.33 19.03 8.13
C GLU A 124 -6.62 19.82 8.12
N THR A 125 -6.48 21.14 8.20
CA THR A 125 -7.59 22.06 7.94
C THR A 125 -7.95 21.98 6.46
N GLU A 126 -9.22 22.14 6.11
CA GLU A 126 -9.67 22.13 4.70
C GLU A 126 -9.15 23.32 3.86
N GLU A 127 -8.12 24.00 4.33
CA GLU A 127 -7.49 25.15 3.67
C GLU A 127 -7.00 24.83 2.25
N TRP A 128 -6.61 23.57 2.00
CA TRP A 128 -6.20 23.13 0.66
C TRP A 128 -7.33 23.23 -0.38
N ARG A 129 -8.60 23.29 0.04
CA ARG A 129 -9.73 23.49 -0.87
C ARG A 129 -9.74 24.87 -1.53
N SER A 130 -9.07 25.85 -0.94
CA SER A 130 -8.91 27.20 -1.49
C SER A 130 -7.81 27.31 -2.56
N LEU A 131 -7.02 26.24 -2.76
CA LEU A 131 -5.95 26.22 -3.76
C LEU A 131 -6.53 26.13 -5.19
N PRO A 132 -5.75 26.53 -6.22
CA PRO A 132 -6.07 26.26 -7.62
C PRO A 132 -6.31 24.78 -7.86
N VAL A 133 -7.17 24.44 -8.83
CA VAL A 133 -7.64 23.08 -9.07
C VAL A 133 -6.51 22.08 -9.34
N ASP A 134 -5.46 22.49 -10.05
CA ASP A 134 -4.26 21.70 -10.31
C ASP A 134 -3.55 21.30 -9.00
N LYS A 135 -3.48 22.21 -8.04
CA LYS A 135 -2.90 21.98 -6.71
C LYS A 135 -3.80 21.15 -5.81
N ARG A 136 -5.11 21.27 -5.96
CA ARG A 136 -6.07 20.41 -5.26
C ARG A 136 -5.95 18.96 -5.72
N LEU A 137 -5.82 18.74 -7.03
CA LEU A 137 -5.59 17.40 -7.61
C LEU A 137 -4.26 16.79 -7.14
N GLU A 138 -3.17 17.56 -7.16
CA GLU A 138 -1.87 17.12 -6.63
C GLU A 138 -1.97 16.75 -5.14
N HIS A 139 -2.61 17.60 -4.31
CA HIS A 139 -2.83 17.35 -2.90
C HIS A 139 -3.65 16.09 -2.66
N ALA A 140 -4.77 15.93 -3.38
CA ALA A 140 -5.64 14.77 -3.27
C ALA A 140 -4.89 13.45 -3.58
N LEU A 141 -4.03 13.46 -4.60
CA LEU A 141 -3.18 12.31 -4.94
C LEU A 141 -2.17 12.01 -3.84
N VAL A 142 -1.43 13.00 -3.36
CA VAL A 142 -0.40 12.83 -2.32
C VAL A 142 -1.01 12.34 -1.01
N LYS A 143 -2.21 12.81 -0.66
CA LYS A 143 -2.90 12.45 0.59
C LYS A 143 -3.84 11.25 0.46
N GLY A 144 -4.10 10.77 -0.75
CA GLY A 144 -5.02 9.66 -1.00
C GLY A 144 -6.50 10.02 -0.77
N ILE A 145 -6.89 11.30 -0.99
CA ILE A 145 -8.25 11.81 -0.76
C ILE A 145 -9.11 11.57 -1.99
N THR A 146 -10.19 10.81 -1.85
CA THR A 146 -11.12 10.50 -2.95
C THR A 146 -12.37 11.36 -2.98
N ALA A 147 -12.69 12.03 -1.86
CA ALA A 147 -13.98 12.70 -1.65
C ALA A 147 -14.32 13.76 -2.73
N PHE A 148 -13.34 14.49 -3.25
CA PHE A 148 -13.53 15.60 -4.18
C PHE A 148 -12.91 15.34 -5.56
N ILE A 149 -12.34 14.16 -5.79
CA ILE A 149 -11.48 13.94 -6.96
C ILE A 149 -12.24 14.06 -8.28
N VAL A 150 -13.50 13.62 -8.34
CA VAL A 150 -14.33 13.69 -9.54
C VAL A 150 -14.68 15.14 -9.87
N GLU A 151 -15.07 15.91 -8.87
CA GLU A 151 -15.45 17.34 -9.01
C GLU A 151 -14.24 18.17 -9.46
N ASP A 152 -13.09 17.99 -8.78
CA ASP A 152 -11.86 18.70 -9.11
C ASP A 152 -11.30 18.30 -10.48
N THR A 153 -11.44 17.02 -10.86
CA THR A 153 -11.05 16.54 -12.20
C THR A 153 -11.93 17.17 -13.27
N GLU A 154 -13.24 17.28 -13.05
CA GLU A 154 -14.15 17.93 -14.00
C GLU A 154 -13.87 19.43 -14.12
N GLU A 155 -13.67 20.14 -13.00
CA GLU A 155 -13.29 21.55 -13.02
C GLU A 155 -12.00 21.77 -13.82
N CYS A 156 -10.97 20.93 -13.60
CA CYS A 156 -9.71 20.99 -14.34
C CYS A 156 -9.92 20.70 -15.82
N ARG A 157 -10.74 19.69 -16.17
CA ARG A 157 -11.07 19.34 -17.56
C ARG A 157 -11.69 20.51 -18.32
N GLN A 158 -12.58 21.27 -17.68
CA GLN A 158 -13.22 22.44 -18.30
C GLN A 158 -12.25 23.58 -18.55
N GLN A 159 -11.13 23.63 -17.83
CA GLN A 159 -10.07 24.63 -18.05
C GLN A 159 -9.05 24.18 -19.10
N CYS A 160 -9.01 22.90 -19.47
CA CYS A 160 -8.12 22.33 -20.46
C CYS A 160 -8.75 22.31 -21.85
N LYS A 161 -7.92 22.33 -22.89
CA LYS A 161 -8.37 22.19 -24.28
C LYS A 161 -8.78 20.76 -24.60
N ARG A 162 -8.06 19.79 -24.04
CA ARG A 162 -8.25 18.36 -24.25
C ARG A 162 -8.32 17.62 -22.91
N PRO A 163 -9.20 16.63 -22.77
CA PRO A 163 -9.32 15.86 -21.52
C PRO A 163 -8.00 15.18 -21.09
N ILE A 164 -7.18 14.75 -22.04
CA ILE A 164 -5.89 14.10 -21.77
C ILE A 164 -4.89 15.02 -21.04
N GLU A 165 -4.99 16.33 -21.20
CA GLU A 165 -4.10 17.31 -20.56
C GLU A 165 -4.23 17.30 -19.04
N VAL A 166 -5.40 16.90 -18.48
CA VAL A 166 -5.58 16.73 -17.05
C VAL A 166 -4.71 15.58 -16.52
N ILE A 167 -4.63 14.50 -17.30
CA ILE A 167 -3.78 13.34 -16.96
C ILE A 167 -2.30 13.71 -17.10
N GLU A 168 -1.91 14.23 -18.27
CA GLU A 168 -0.50 14.54 -18.60
C GLU A 168 0.07 15.71 -17.75
N GLY A 169 -0.78 16.57 -17.21
CA GLY A 169 -0.42 17.69 -16.34
C GLY A 169 -0.57 17.40 -14.86
N PRO A 170 -1.64 17.92 -14.22
CA PRO A 170 -1.75 17.91 -12.74
C PRO A 170 -1.78 16.51 -12.12
N LEU A 171 -2.44 15.52 -12.75
CA LEU A 171 -2.48 14.17 -12.21
C LEU A 171 -1.10 13.50 -12.24
N MET A 172 -0.38 13.59 -13.34
CA MET A 172 1.00 13.07 -13.42
C MET A 172 1.95 13.83 -12.52
N SER A 173 1.80 15.16 -12.36
CA SER A 173 2.59 15.94 -11.42
C SER A 173 2.41 15.43 -9.99
N GLY A 174 1.17 15.19 -9.56
CA GLY A 174 0.88 14.61 -8.24
C GLY A 174 1.48 13.22 -8.07
N MET A 175 1.37 12.34 -9.08
CA MET A 175 1.97 11.00 -9.02
C MET A 175 3.51 11.03 -9.00
N ASN A 176 4.15 12.00 -9.63
CA ASN A 176 5.60 12.19 -9.53
C ASN A 176 6.01 12.53 -8.09
N VAL A 177 5.27 13.42 -7.41
CA VAL A 177 5.51 13.73 -5.99
C VAL A 177 5.34 12.48 -5.12
N VAL A 178 4.31 11.67 -5.38
CA VAL A 178 4.11 10.38 -4.69
C VAL A 178 5.31 9.45 -4.91
N GLY A 179 5.80 9.36 -6.14
CA GLY A 179 6.98 8.55 -6.49
C GLY A 179 8.25 9.01 -5.76
N ASP A 180 8.50 10.31 -5.71
CA ASP A 180 9.63 10.90 -5.01
C ASP A 180 9.56 10.65 -3.50
N LEU A 181 8.38 10.83 -2.89
CA LEU A 181 8.16 10.56 -1.46
C LEU A 181 8.35 9.08 -1.13
N PHE A 182 7.85 8.19 -1.97
CA PHE A 182 8.03 6.74 -1.80
C PHE A 182 9.50 6.34 -1.98
N GLY A 183 10.18 6.84 -3.00
CA GLY A 183 11.61 6.60 -3.24
C GLY A 183 12.50 7.11 -2.11
N ALA A 184 12.13 8.23 -1.49
CA ALA A 184 12.82 8.80 -0.33
C ALA A 184 12.46 8.10 1.01
N GLY A 185 11.60 7.07 1.02
CA GLY A 185 11.13 6.40 2.25
C GLY A 185 10.20 7.25 3.12
N LYS A 186 9.67 8.36 2.59
CA LYS A 186 8.74 9.26 3.29
C LYS A 186 7.28 8.86 3.14
N MET A 187 6.98 7.98 2.19
CA MET A 187 5.64 7.44 1.96
C MET A 187 5.72 5.91 1.96
N PHE A 188 4.70 5.25 2.51
CA PHE A 188 4.62 3.79 2.57
C PHE A 188 3.79 3.23 1.42
N LEU A 189 4.00 1.95 1.08
CA LEU A 189 3.30 1.28 0.00
C LEU A 189 1.77 1.42 0.05
N PRO A 190 1.08 1.23 1.19
CA PRO A 190 -0.39 1.40 1.23
C PRO A 190 -0.82 2.84 0.92
N GLN A 191 -0.01 3.85 1.22
CA GLN A 191 -0.29 5.24 0.85
C GLN A 191 -0.17 5.43 -0.67
N VAL A 192 0.83 4.80 -1.32
CA VAL A 192 0.96 4.79 -2.78
C VAL A 192 -0.25 4.11 -3.44
N VAL A 193 -0.72 3.00 -2.87
CA VAL A 193 -1.94 2.32 -3.37
C VAL A 193 -3.17 3.21 -3.22
N LYS A 194 -3.30 3.96 -2.12
CA LYS A 194 -4.37 4.98 -1.98
C LYS A 194 -4.27 6.06 -3.06
N SER A 195 -3.09 6.59 -3.33
CA SER A 195 -2.84 7.56 -4.42
C SER A 195 -3.23 6.99 -5.78
N ALA A 196 -2.89 5.72 -6.05
CA ALA A 196 -3.26 5.04 -7.28
C ALA A 196 -4.79 4.89 -7.43
N ARG A 197 -5.52 4.65 -6.34
CA ARG A 197 -7.00 4.63 -6.35
C ARG A 197 -7.58 6.00 -6.69
N VAL A 198 -7.02 7.08 -6.14
CA VAL A 198 -7.42 8.46 -6.48
C VAL A 198 -7.19 8.72 -7.97
N MET A 199 -6.00 8.37 -8.49
CA MET A 199 -5.67 8.48 -9.91
C MET A 199 -6.67 7.71 -10.78
N LYS A 200 -6.98 6.46 -10.41
CA LYS A 200 -7.93 5.61 -11.13
C LYS A 200 -9.33 6.22 -11.21
N GLN A 201 -9.83 6.84 -10.14
CA GLN A 201 -11.12 7.52 -10.13
C GLN A 201 -11.11 8.76 -11.04
N ALA A 202 -10.06 9.57 -11.00
CA ALA A 202 -9.90 10.72 -11.89
C ALA A 202 -9.90 10.30 -13.36
N VAL A 203 -9.08 9.28 -13.69
CA VAL A 203 -8.99 8.75 -15.05
C VAL A 203 -10.32 8.14 -15.52
N ALA A 204 -11.02 7.39 -14.66
CA ALA A 204 -12.32 6.81 -14.98
C ALA A 204 -13.35 7.88 -15.36
N HIS A 205 -13.32 9.05 -14.69
CA HIS A 205 -14.15 10.19 -15.03
C HIS A 205 -13.80 10.77 -16.42
N LEU A 206 -12.51 10.78 -16.78
CA LEU A 206 -12.02 11.38 -18.04
C LEU A 206 -12.21 10.46 -19.26
N ILE A 207 -12.26 9.13 -19.09
CA ILE A 207 -12.35 8.15 -20.17
C ILE A 207 -13.47 8.46 -21.18
N PRO A 208 -14.74 8.73 -20.78
CA PRO A 208 -15.80 9.02 -21.74
C PRO A 208 -15.52 10.23 -22.63
N PHE A 209 -14.88 11.27 -22.09
CA PHE A 209 -14.51 12.48 -22.84
C PHE A 209 -13.35 12.23 -23.79
N ILE A 210 -12.36 11.44 -23.36
CA ILE A 210 -11.23 11.03 -24.20
C ILE A 210 -11.71 10.15 -25.36
N GLU A 211 -12.63 9.25 -25.11
CA GLU A 211 -13.24 8.39 -26.14
C GLU A 211 -14.07 9.20 -27.14
N ALA A 212 -14.87 10.15 -26.65
CA ALA A 212 -15.64 11.04 -27.51
C ALA A 212 -14.75 11.90 -28.44
N GLU A 213 -13.56 12.32 -27.95
CA GLU A 213 -12.59 13.07 -28.76
C GLU A 213 -11.96 12.22 -29.87
N LYS A 214 -11.77 10.90 -29.63
CA LYS A 214 -11.12 9.98 -30.58
C LYS A 214 -11.98 9.66 -31.82
N GLY A 215 -13.30 9.87 -31.77
CA GLY A 215 -14.20 9.50 -32.85
C GLY A 215 -14.19 8.00 -33.16
N ASP A 216 -14.62 7.62 -34.40
CA ASP A 216 -14.76 6.21 -34.82
C ASP A 216 -13.45 5.44 -35.04
N LYS A 217 -12.28 6.06 -34.84
CA LYS A 217 -10.97 5.42 -34.96
C LYS A 217 -10.20 5.45 -33.63
N PRO A 218 -10.32 4.43 -32.79
CA PRO A 218 -9.49 4.33 -31.59
C PRO A 218 -8.03 4.03 -31.95
N GLU A 219 -7.20 5.05 -32.05
CA GLU A 219 -5.75 4.87 -32.10
C GLU A 219 -5.22 4.69 -30.67
N ALA A 220 -5.04 3.42 -30.29
CA ALA A 220 -4.26 3.10 -29.11
C ALA A 220 -2.79 3.41 -29.39
N LYS A 221 -2.10 4.18 -28.53
CA LYS A 221 -0.65 4.43 -28.63
C LYS A 221 0.19 3.15 -28.53
N GLY A 222 -0.38 2.05 -27.98
CA GLY A 222 0.26 0.75 -27.85
C GLY A 222 -0.57 -0.22 -27.04
N LYS A 223 -0.07 -1.44 -26.92
CA LYS A 223 -0.61 -2.49 -26.04
C LYS A 223 0.48 -2.89 -25.07
N ILE A 224 0.17 -2.88 -23.76
CA ILE A 224 1.07 -3.33 -22.71
C ILE A 224 0.47 -4.62 -22.14
N LEU A 225 1.24 -5.71 -22.22
CA LEU A 225 0.88 -6.98 -21.58
C LEU A 225 1.63 -7.07 -20.25
N MET A 226 0.89 -7.14 -19.15
CA MET A 226 1.44 -7.35 -17.83
C MET A 226 1.00 -8.72 -17.32
N ALA A 227 1.96 -9.61 -17.08
CA ALA A 227 1.67 -10.96 -16.65
C ALA A 227 2.71 -11.46 -15.65
N THR A 228 2.27 -12.29 -14.71
CA THR A 228 3.15 -13.14 -13.90
C THR A 228 3.22 -14.49 -14.56
N VAL A 229 4.41 -15.04 -14.73
CA VAL A 229 4.58 -16.36 -15.35
C VAL A 229 4.02 -17.45 -14.44
N LYS A 230 3.54 -18.55 -15.04
CA LYS A 230 2.98 -19.67 -14.28
C LYS A 230 4.01 -20.22 -13.29
N GLY A 231 3.64 -20.29 -12.02
CA GLY A 231 4.50 -20.77 -10.93
C GLY A 231 5.32 -19.68 -10.23
N ASP A 232 5.31 -18.45 -10.72
CA ASP A 232 5.86 -17.31 -10.00
C ASP A 232 4.77 -16.68 -9.11
N VAL A 233 5.17 -16.30 -7.90
CA VAL A 233 4.30 -15.75 -6.86
C VAL A 233 4.52 -14.24 -6.64
N HIS A 234 5.41 -13.62 -7.40
CA HIS A 234 5.79 -12.21 -7.23
C HIS A 234 4.83 -11.27 -7.98
N ASP A 235 3.57 -11.28 -7.58
CA ASP A 235 2.49 -10.51 -8.21
C ASP A 235 2.39 -9.04 -7.79
N ILE A 236 3.02 -8.68 -6.68
CA ILE A 236 2.80 -7.39 -6.03
C ILE A 236 3.12 -6.20 -6.96
N GLY A 237 4.25 -6.26 -7.64
CA GLY A 237 4.67 -5.21 -8.58
C GLY A 237 3.71 -5.06 -9.75
N LYS A 238 3.29 -6.18 -10.35
CA LYS A 238 2.31 -6.20 -11.44
C LYS A 238 0.98 -5.57 -10.99
N ASN A 239 0.48 -5.97 -9.82
CA ASN A 239 -0.81 -5.51 -9.31
C ASN A 239 -0.79 -4.01 -8.97
N ILE A 240 0.31 -3.50 -8.42
CA ILE A 240 0.48 -2.08 -8.13
C ILE A 240 0.49 -1.25 -9.42
N VAL A 241 1.22 -1.70 -10.45
CA VAL A 241 1.29 -0.98 -11.73
C VAL A 241 -0.02 -1.10 -12.52
N GLY A 242 -0.79 -2.17 -12.29
CA GLY A 242 -2.08 -2.40 -12.94
C GLY A 242 -3.26 -1.63 -12.33
N VAL A 243 -3.09 -1.05 -11.14
CA VAL A 243 -4.11 -0.20 -10.48
C VAL A 243 -4.09 1.18 -11.07
#